data_f2524cee8994fb6e7a90b98f102631f4
#
_entry.id   f2524cee8994fb6e7a90b98f102631f4
#
_cell.length_a   1.000
_cell.length_b   1.000
_cell.length_c   1.000
_cell.angle_alpha   90.00
_cell.angle_beta   90.00
_cell.angle_gamma   90.00
#
_symmetry.space_group_name_H-M   'P 1'
#
loop_
_entity.id
_entity.type
_entity.pdbx_description
1 polymer ?
#
loop_
_entity_poly.entity_id
_entity_poly.type
_entity_poly.pdbx_seq_one_letter_code
_entity_poly.pdbx_strand_id
1 'polypeptide(L)'
;MVFADAGYQGIEKRADAKPEVKWHIAMRPGKRKALDKGHAADAMLDEAEKLKAGVRAKVEHPFRVIKRQSGHVKVRYRGLKKNTAQIITLFALSNTSVARSQLLQRAQA
;
A
#
# COMPACT_ATOMS: atom_id res chain seq x y z
N MET A 1 3.70 5.10 -12.24
CA MET A 1 3.77 5.72 -10.89
C MET A 1 3.92 4.61 -9.87
N VAL A 2 4.95 4.65 -9.06
CA VAL A 2 5.24 3.62 -8.03
C VAL A 2 5.41 4.29 -6.68
N PHE A 3 4.68 3.79 -5.67
CA PHE A 3 4.81 4.22 -4.28
C PHE A 3 5.66 3.20 -3.52
N ALA A 4 6.76 3.64 -2.94
CA ALA A 4 7.73 2.79 -2.28
C ALA A 4 8.05 3.23 -0.86
N ASP A 5 8.55 2.30 -0.07
CA ASP A 5 9.02 2.51 1.29
C ASP A 5 10.33 3.34 1.32
N ALA A 6 10.65 3.90 2.49
CA ALA A 6 11.87 4.66 2.73
C ALA A 6 13.16 3.87 2.49
N GLY A 7 13.10 2.53 2.50
CA GLY A 7 14.22 1.67 2.14
C GLY A 7 14.66 1.76 0.68
N TYR A 8 13.78 2.23 -0.20
CA TYR A 8 14.05 2.38 -1.64
C TYR A 8 14.61 3.76 -2.03
N GLN A 9 15.03 4.58 -1.08
CA GLN A 9 15.63 5.88 -1.38
C GLN A 9 16.89 5.71 -2.24
N GLY A 10 16.96 6.50 -3.33
CA GLY A 10 18.07 6.44 -4.28
C GLY A 10 17.89 5.44 -5.43
N ILE A 11 16.77 4.71 -5.48
CA ILE A 11 16.50 3.78 -6.58
C ILE A 11 16.49 4.47 -7.96
N GLU A 12 16.06 5.73 -8.01
CA GLU A 12 16.03 6.56 -9.23
C GLU A 12 17.43 6.77 -9.85
N LYS A 13 18.48 6.69 -9.01
CA LYS A 13 19.87 6.90 -9.42
C LYS A 13 20.57 5.62 -9.89
N ARG A 14 19.88 4.47 -9.80
CA ARG A 14 20.43 3.20 -10.23
C ARG A 14 20.41 3.09 -11.75
N ALA A 15 21.44 2.47 -12.31
CA ALA A 15 21.57 2.28 -13.75
C ALA A 15 20.45 1.39 -14.36
N ASP A 16 19.86 0.53 -13.54
CA ASP A 16 18.76 -0.38 -13.91
C ASP A 16 17.37 0.23 -13.69
N ALA A 17 17.28 1.45 -13.16
CA ALA A 17 16.01 2.14 -12.97
C ALA A 17 15.41 2.56 -14.32
N LYS A 18 14.16 2.18 -14.56
CA LYS A 18 13.44 2.59 -15.78
C LYS A 18 13.11 4.07 -15.70
N PRO A 19 13.55 4.89 -16.69
CA PRO A 19 13.35 6.35 -16.67
C PRO A 19 11.87 6.75 -16.76
N GLU A 20 11.01 5.88 -17.32
CA GLU A 20 9.58 6.12 -17.47
C GLU A 20 8.79 6.02 -16.17
N VAL A 21 9.38 5.47 -15.10
CA VAL A 21 8.70 5.23 -13.84
C VAL A 21 8.83 6.42 -12.92
N LYS A 22 7.70 7.04 -12.55
CA LYS A 22 7.65 8.05 -11.49
C LYS A 22 7.64 7.36 -10.13
N TRP A 23 8.70 7.58 -9.38
CA TRP A 23 8.89 7.02 -8.04
C TRP A 23 8.39 7.99 -6.97
N HIS A 24 7.51 7.52 -6.09
CA HIS A 24 7.06 8.24 -4.90
C HIS A 24 7.52 7.48 -3.66
N ILE A 25 8.74 7.81 -3.22
CA ILE A 25 9.38 7.12 -2.11
C ILE A 25 9.04 7.83 -0.80
N ALA A 26 8.70 7.08 0.24
CA ALA A 26 8.43 7.63 1.55
C ALA A 26 9.68 8.26 2.17
N MET A 27 9.50 9.36 2.87
CA MET A 27 10.58 10.01 3.63
C MET A 27 10.97 9.16 4.84
N ARG A 28 12.25 9.13 5.18
CA ARG A 28 12.73 8.46 6.40
C ARG A 28 12.09 9.09 7.64
N PRO A 29 11.65 8.29 8.62
CA PRO A 29 10.95 8.81 9.81
C PRO A 29 11.72 9.90 10.57
N GLY A 30 13.05 9.77 10.66
CA GLY A 30 13.89 10.79 11.31
C GLY A 30 13.87 12.14 10.60
N LYS A 31 13.95 12.14 9.26
CA LYS A 31 13.83 13.37 8.46
C LYS A 31 12.45 14.00 8.57
N ARG A 32 11.39 13.16 8.57
CA ARG A 32 10.02 13.65 8.71
C ARG A 32 9.77 14.31 10.06
N LYS A 33 10.32 13.75 11.14
CA LYS A 33 10.24 14.33 12.49
C LYS A 33 10.97 15.65 12.62
N ALA A 34 12.03 15.86 11.83
CA ALA A 34 12.81 17.08 11.81
C ALA A 34 12.15 18.24 11.04
N LEU A 35 11.04 18.00 10.34
CA LEU A 35 10.30 19.04 9.62
C LEU A 35 9.64 20.00 10.60
N ASP A 36 9.84 21.29 10.36
CA ASP A 36 9.17 22.35 11.11
C ASP A 36 7.80 22.64 10.49
N LYS A 37 6.74 22.23 11.17
CA LYS A 37 5.35 22.45 10.72
C LYS A 37 4.94 23.92 10.69
N GLY A 38 5.65 24.80 11.35
CA GLY A 38 5.47 26.25 11.25
C GLY A 38 5.96 26.85 9.93
N HIS A 39 6.79 26.13 9.18
CA HIS A 39 7.28 26.54 7.87
C HIS A 39 6.35 26.02 6.76
N ALA A 40 5.93 26.90 5.86
CA ALA A 40 4.97 26.51 4.78
C ALA A 40 5.51 25.37 3.90
N ALA A 41 6.79 25.41 3.53
CA ALA A 41 7.42 24.37 2.71
C ALA A 41 7.46 23.01 3.43
N ASP A 42 7.81 22.97 4.71
CA ASP A 42 7.87 21.74 5.51
C ASP A 42 6.48 21.19 5.80
N ALA A 43 5.49 22.06 6.01
CA ALA A 43 4.10 21.67 6.15
C ALA A 43 3.56 20.98 4.87
N MET A 44 3.91 21.50 3.69
CA MET A 44 3.56 20.89 2.40
C MET A 44 4.25 19.52 2.21
N LEU A 45 5.50 19.39 2.62
CA LEU A 45 6.21 18.11 2.58
C LEU A 45 5.55 17.07 3.50
N ASP A 46 5.15 17.44 4.72
CA ASP A 46 4.44 16.53 5.64
C ASP A 46 3.08 16.11 5.07
N GLU A 47 2.36 17.02 4.43
CA GLU A 47 1.09 16.71 3.76
C GLU A 47 1.28 15.74 2.59
N ALA A 48 2.31 15.95 1.77
CA ALA A 48 2.66 15.02 0.68
C ALA A 48 3.00 13.62 1.22
N GLU A 49 3.71 13.53 2.36
CA GLU A 49 4.01 12.25 3.00
C GLU A 49 2.75 11.56 3.54
N LYS A 50 1.78 12.30 4.07
CA LYS A 50 0.47 11.74 4.47
C LYS A 50 -0.27 11.15 3.28
N LEU A 51 -0.29 11.84 2.14
CA LEU A 51 -0.91 11.33 0.91
C LEU A 51 -0.24 10.05 0.40
N LYS A 52 1.08 10.00 0.38
CA LYS A 52 1.83 8.78 0.03
C LYS A 52 1.49 7.62 0.97
N ALA A 53 1.46 7.87 2.27
CA ALA A 53 1.08 6.87 3.27
C ALA A 53 -0.35 6.36 3.07
N GLY A 54 -1.29 7.24 2.73
CA GLY A 54 -2.67 6.90 2.42
C GLY A 54 -2.81 5.96 1.21
N VAL A 55 -2.04 6.20 0.15
CA VAL A 55 -2.03 5.32 -1.04
C VAL A 55 -1.46 3.95 -0.68
N ARG A 56 -0.37 3.89 0.09
CA ARG A 56 0.24 2.63 0.54
C ARG A 56 -0.70 1.81 1.42
N ALA A 57 -1.40 2.48 2.34
CA ALA A 57 -2.37 1.83 3.21
C ALA A 57 -3.51 1.15 2.43
N LYS A 58 -3.94 1.73 1.31
CA LYS A 58 -4.95 1.10 0.42
C LYS A 58 -4.47 -0.22 -0.18
N VAL A 59 -3.20 -0.32 -0.52
CA VAL A 59 -2.60 -1.56 -1.04
C VAL A 59 -2.48 -2.62 0.06
N GLU A 60 -2.19 -2.22 1.28
CA GLU A 60 -2.06 -3.12 2.43
C GLU A 60 -3.41 -3.65 2.95
N HIS A 61 -4.50 -2.93 2.69
CA HIS A 61 -5.83 -3.30 3.18
C HIS A 61 -6.30 -4.71 2.75
N PRO A 62 -6.21 -5.12 1.47
CA PRO A 62 -6.58 -6.47 1.06
C PRO A 62 -5.81 -7.57 1.80
N PHE A 63 -4.52 -7.38 2.04
CA PHE A 63 -3.70 -8.33 2.80
C PHE A 63 -4.16 -8.45 4.25
N ARG A 64 -4.57 -7.34 4.86
CA ARG A 64 -5.15 -7.34 6.21
C ARG A 64 -6.45 -8.14 6.26
N VAL A 65 -7.33 -7.94 5.27
CA VAL A 65 -8.60 -8.68 5.16
C VAL A 65 -8.33 -10.17 5.05
N ILE A 66 -7.41 -10.58 4.18
CA ILE A 66 -7.04 -11.99 4.01
C ILE A 66 -6.49 -12.60 5.30
N LYS A 67 -5.62 -11.89 6.00
CA LYS A 67 -5.02 -12.38 7.24
C LYS A 67 -6.01 -12.46 8.39
N ARG A 68 -6.82 -11.43 8.60
CA ARG A 68 -7.68 -11.30 9.78
C ARG A 68 -9.06 -11.88 9.60
N GLN A 69 -9.72 -11.61 8.47
CA GLN A 69 -11.10 -12.07 8.23
C GLN A 69 -11.13 -13.47 7.63
N SER A 70 -10.21 -13.79 6.74
CA SER A 70 -10.13 -15.12 6.11
C SER A 70 -9.20 -16.09 6.85
N GLY A 71 -8.53 -15.65 7.92
CA GLY A 71 -7.68 -16.50 8.75
C GLY A 71 -6.44 -17.05 8.04
N HIS A 72 -6.00 -16.44 6.94
CA HIS A 72 -4.83 -16.87 6.18
C HIS A 72 -3.53 -16.33 6.81
N VAL A 73 -3.11 -16.94 7.92
CA VAL A 73 -1.90 -16.55 8.67
C VAL A 73 -0.64 -17.28 8.23
N LYS A 74 -0.79 -18.46 7.64
CA LYS A 74 0.31 -19.29 7.13
C LYS A 74 -0.11 -20.12 5.94
N VAL A 75 0.87 -20.57 5.18
CA VAL A 75 0.69 -21.46 4.04
C VAL A 75 0.13 -22.81 4.50
N ARG A 76 -0.95 -23.28 3.89
CA ARG A 76 -1.64 -24.54 4.26
C ARG A 76 -1.30 -25.69 3.33
N TYR A 77 -0.93 -25.42 2.10
CA TYR A 77 -0.67 -26.43 1.07
C TYR A 77 0.81 -26.53 0.74
N ARG A 78 1.22 -27.71 0.26
CA ARG A 78 2.54 -27.88 -0.33
C ARG A 78 2.50 -27.46 -1.80
N GLY A 79 3.55 -26.75 -2.24
CA GLY A 79 3.73 -26.30 -3.60
C GLY A 79 3.08 -24.96 -3.93
N LEU A 80 3.68 -24.30 -4.90
CA LEU A 80 3.30 -22.95 -5.31
C LEU A 80 1.92 -22.90 -5.94
N LYS A 81 1.57 -23.86 -6.79
CA LYS A 81 0.31 -23.89 -7.54
C LYS A 81 -0.93 -23.86 -6.64
N LYS A 82 -0.98 -24.73 -5.62
CA LYS A 82 -2.12 -24.81 -4.70
C LYS A 82 -2.24 -23.57 -3.81
N ASN A 83 -1.10 -23.05 -3.33
CA ASN A 83 -1.08 -21.84 -2.51
C ASN A 83 -1.46 -20.60 -3.31
N THR A 84 -1.00 -20.49 -4.56
CA THR A 84 -1.40 -19.41 -5.47
C THR A 84 -2.88 -19.43 -5.74
N ALA A 85 -3.47 -20.60 -6.04
CA ALA A 85 -4.91 -20.75 -6.24
C ALA A 85 -5.71 -20.32 -5.00
N GLN A 86 -5.28 -20.70 -3.81
CA GLN A 86 -5.90 -20.28 -2.55
C GLN A 86 -5.84 -18.76 -2.37
N ILE A 87 -4.69 -18.16 -2.57
CA ILE A 87 -4.51 -16.71 -2.42
C ILE A 87 -5.38 -15.95 -3.43
N ILE A 88 -5.41 -16.36 -4.68
CA ILE A 88 -6.27 -15.75 -5.72
C ILE A 88 -7.73 -15.81 -5.32
N THR A 89 -8.21 -16.96 -4.82
CA THR A 89 -9.58 -17.13 -4.34
C THR A 89 -9.89 -16.18 -3.17
N LEU A 90 -9.00 -16.08 -2.20
CA LEU A 90 -9.16 -15.18 -1.05
C LEU A 90 -9.18 -13.70 -1.47
N PHE A 91 -8.34 -13.30 -2.42
CA PHE A 91 -8.38 -11.94 -2.97
C PHE A 91 -9.69 -11.65 -3.72
N ALA A 92 -10.18 -12.60 -4.51
CA ALA A 92 -11.46 -12.46 -5.21
C ALA A 92 -12.63 -12.28 -4.23
N LEU A 93 -12.69 -13.08 -3.17
CA LEU A 93 -13.69 -12.96 -2.12
C LEU A 93 -13.59 -11.65 -1.35
N SER A 94 -12.36 -11.21 -1.03
CA SER A 94 -12.11 -9.93 -0.39
C SER A 94 -12.59 -8.75 -1.24
N ASN A 95 -12.27 -8.75 -2.53
CA ASN A 95 -12.71 -7.71 -3.46
C ASN A 95 -14.25 -7.68 -3.59
N THR A 96 -14.88 -8.83 -3.65
CA THR A 96 -16.35 -8.95 -3.69
C THR A 96 -16.98 -8.39 -2.41
N SER A 97 -16.41 -8.68 -1.25
CA SER A 97 -16.88 -8.15 0.03
C SER A 97 -16.77 -6.64 0.10
N VAL A 98 -15.65 -6.07 -0.34
CA VAL A 98 -15.44 -4.61 -0.39
C VAL A 98 -16.42 -3.95 -1.36
N ALA A 99 -16.57 -4.50 -2.56
CA ALA A 99 -17.53 -3.98 -3.55
C ALA A 99 -18.96 -4.01 -3.03
N ARG A 100 -19.37 -5.11 -2.39
CA ARG A 100 -20.69 -5.21 -1.76
C ARG A 100 -20.91 -4.12 -0.71
N SER A 101 -19.95 -3.90 0.18
CA SER A 101 -20.04 -2.88 1.22
C SER A 101 -20.18 -1.47 0.63
N GLN A 102 -19.41 -1.16 -0.43
CA GLN A 102 -19.50 0.13 -1.12
C GLN A 102 -20.85 0.33 -1.82
N LEU A 103 -21.38 -0.71 -2.46
CA LEU A 103 -22.69 -0.66 -3.12
C LEU A 103 -23.81 -0.46 -2.12
N LEU A 104 -23.77 -1.15 -0.99
CA LEU A 104 -24.77 -0.98 0.08
C LEU A 104 -24.73 0.44 0.67
N GLN A 105 -23.53 1.00 0.91
CA GLN A 105 -23.41 2.37 1.36
C GLN A 105 -24.00 3.38 0.37
N ARG A 106 -23.77 3.19 -0.94
CA ARG A 106 -24.35 4.03 -1.98
C ARG A 106 -25.87 3.91 -2.07
N ALA A 107 -26.40 2.73 -1.85
CA ALA A 107 -27.86 2.49 -1.88
C ALA A 107 -28.58 3.11 -0.67
N GLN A 108 -27.88 3.34 0.43
CA GLN A 108 -28.42 3.98 1.64
C GLN A 108 -28.24 5.51 1.68
N ALA A 109 -27.48 6.04 0.74
CA ALA A 109 -27.20 7.46 0.64
C ALA A 109 -28.33 8.25 -0.05
#